data_98761b9416a8ea59268487603dde6067
#
_entry.id   98761b9416a8ea59268487603dde6067
#
_cell.length_a   1.000
_cell.length_b   1.000
_cell.length_c   1.000
_cell.angle_alpha   90.00
_cell.angle_beta   90.00
_cell.angle_gamma   90.00
#
_symmetry.space_group_name_H-M   'P 1'
#
loop_
_entity.id
_entity.type
_entity.pdbx_description
1 polymer ?
#
loop_
_entity_poly.entity_id
_entity_poly.type
_entity_poly.pdbx_seq_one_letter_code
_entity_poly.pdbx_strand_id
1 'polypeptide(L)'
;VRGDMFEKKWLKPILESTYQIPIYRSRDGFEKLRNNISTFEICFNKLSEGHAILIFPEGSTLMSRNLRSLQKGAARLAIGSLEAQKIQDLMVVPCGMNYSDVLHRGGEVRILMGSSMSVIEFLKNVPVNGDKLSLLTQQFYEALDKVVLSAPAEFDKNRFRTLEVIYRNSQSPESFQETEIHHKLLSK
;
A
#
# COMPACT_ATOMS: atom_id res chain seq x y z
N VAL A 1 -11.71 -0.84 2.69
CA VAL A 1 -12.43 -1.38 1.51
C VAL A 1 -13.39 -0.34 0.96
N ARG A 2 -13.81 -0.44 -0.30
CA ARG A 2 -14.77 0.49 -0.93
C ARG A 2 -16.08 0.54 -0.12
N GLY A 3 -16.50 1.74 0.28
CA GLY A 3 -17.68 1.96 1.12
C GLY A 3 -18.99 1.50 0.47
N ASP A 4 -19.11 1.61 -0.88
CA ASP A 4 -20.27 1.14 -1.63
C ASP A 4 -20.52 -0.38 -1.51
N MET A 5 -19.50 -1.16 -1.21
CA MET A 5 -19.64 -2.61 -0.95
C MET A 5 -20.37 -2.88 0.37
N PHE A 6 -20.26 -1.99 1.35
CA PHE A 6 -20.98 -2.10 2.63
C PHE A 6 -22.48 -1.78 2.51
N GLU A 7 -22.90 -1.14 1.43
CA GLU A 7 -24.32 -0.89 1.15
C GLU A 7 -25.08 -2.16 0.75
N LYS A 8 -24.35 -3.19 0.31
CA LYS A 8 -24.94 -4.50 -0.05
C LYS A 8 -25.21 -5.32 1.20
N LYS A 9 -26.50 -5.48 1.56
CA LYS A 9 -26.94 -6.17 2.78
C LYS A 9 -26.34 -7.57 2.99
N TRP A 10 -26.13 -8.34 1.92
CA TRP A 10 -25.57 -9.68 2.00
C TRP A 10 -24.03 -9.71 2.21
N LEU A 11 -23.33 -8.66 1.73
CA LEU A 11 -21.87 -8.60 1.78
C LEU A 11 -21.36 -7.93 3.08
N LYS A 12 -22.16 -7.00 3.63
CA LYS A 12 -21.81 -6.26 4.84
C LYS A 12 -21.36 -7.14 6.00
N PRO A 13 -22.10 -8.20 6.41
CA PRO A 13 -21.66 -9.05 7.54
C PRO A 13 -20.35 -9.78 7.26
N ILE A 14 -20.06 -10.15 6.01
CA ILE A 14 -18.80 -10.78 5.63
C ILE A 14 -17.65 -9.77 5.76
N LEU A 15 -17.84 -8.53 5.30
CA LEU A 15 -16.84 -7.48 5.40
C LEU A 15 -16.56 -7.10 6.86
N GLU A 16 -17.59 -7.03 7.68
CA GLU A 16 -17.48 -6.75 9.12
C GLU A 16 -16.78 -7.91 9.87
N SER A 17 -17.08 -9.16 9.55
CA SER A 17 -16.42 -10.33 10.16
C SER A 17 -14.92 -10.42 9.84
N THR A 18 -14.50 -9.83 8.74
CA THR A 18 -13.09 -9.72 8.33
C THR A 18 -12.44 -8.40 8.75
N TYR A 19 -13.06 -7.64 9.66
CA TYR A 19 -12.57 -6.35 10.18
C TYR A 19 -12.26 -5.32 9.11
N GLN A 20 -12.98 -5.35 7.98
CA GLN A 20 -12.79 -4.38 6.93
C GLN A 20 -13.51 -3.07 7.25
N ILE A 21 -12.81 -1.96 7.01
CA ILE A 21 -13.30 -0.61 7.30
C ILE A 21 -13.71 0.06 5.98
N PRO A 22 -14.92 0.67 5.88
CA PRO A 22 -15.38 1.35 4.67
C PRO A 22 -14.59 2.63 4.41
N ILE A 23 -14.15 2.86 3.17
CA ILE A 23 -13.59 4.13 2.71
C ILE A 23 -14.33 4.60 1.47
N TYR A 24 -14.76 5.86 1.50
CA TYR A 24 -15.44 6.52 0.40
C TYR A 24 -14.49 7.44 -0.35
N ARG A 25 -14.59 7.46 -1.68
CA ARG A 25 -13.74 8.25 -2.57
C ARG A 25 -14.45 9.52 -3.02
N SER A 26 -13.68 10.52 -3.49
CA SER A 26 -14.22 11.79 -3.98
C SER A 26 -15.31 11.61 -5.06
N ARG A 27 -15.15 10.60 -5.91
CA ARG A 27 -16.14 10.23 -6.94
C ARG A 27 -17.45 9.63 -6.41
N ASP A 28 -17.46 9.19 -5.14
CA ASP A 28 -18.66 8.60 -4.51
C ASP A 28 -19.63 9.67 -3.97
N GLY A 29 -19.28 10.96 -4.12
CA GLY A 29 -20.08 12.12 -3.71
C GLY A 29 -19.65 12.75 -2.39
N PHE A 30 -19.90 14.06 -2.25
CA PHE A 30 -19.47 14.84 -1.08
C PHE A 30 -20.12 14.36 0.23
N GLU A 31 -21.38 13.94 0.19
CA GLU A 31 -22.07 13.42 1.38
C GLU A 31 -21.41 12.16 1.91
N LYS A 32 -21.00 11.26 1.01
CA LYS A 32 -20.31 10.02 1.39
C LYS A 32 -18.88 10.28 1.90
N LEU A 33 -18.22 11.33 1.41
CA LEU A 33 -16.91 11.73 1.94
C LEU A 33 -16.95 12.14 3.42
N ARG A 34 -18.06 12.70 3.88
CA ARG A 34 -18.24 13.06 5.31
C ARG A 34 -18.19 11.82 6.19
N ASN A 35 -18.60 10.66 5.69
CA ASN A 35 -18.52 9.39 6.42
C ASN A 35 -17.07 8.94 6.66
N ASN A 36 -16.10 9.47 5.90
CA ASN A 36 -14.70 9.18 6.16
C ASN A 36 -14.19 9.77 7.49
N ILE A 37 -14.85 10.78 8.04
CA ILE A 37 -14.49 11.33 9.36
C ILE A 37 -14.68 10.23 10.41
N SER A 38 -15.85 9.60 10.45
CA SER A 38 -16.12 8.48 11.36
C SER A 38 -15.23 7.27 11.07
N THR A 39 -14.89 7.04 9.80
CA THR A 39 -13.93 6.00 9.40
C THR A 39 -12.53 6.24 9.99
N PHE A 40 -12.04 7.48 9.92
CA PHE A 40 -10.75 7.84 10.51
C PHE A 40 -10.79 7.71 12.04
N GLU A 41 -11.86 8.11 12.70
CA GLU A 41 -12.04 7.95 14.15
C GLU A 41 -11.98 6.48 14.57
N ILE A 42 -12.65 5.59 13.82
CA ILE A 42 -12.55 4.14 14.05
C ILE A 42 -11.10 3.67 13.92
N CYS A 43 -10.38 4.12 12.90
CA CYS A 43 -8.99 3.78 12.69
C CYS A 43 -8.09 4.31 13.83
N PHE A 44 -8.31 5.55 14.27
CA PHE A 44 -7.54 6.13 15.38
C PHE A 44 -7.74 5.34 16.68
N ASN A 45 -8.99 4.96 16.98
CA ASN A 45 -9.29 4.15 18.17
C ASN A 45 -8.60 2.78 18.08
N LYS A 46 -8.66 2.13 16.91
CA LYS A 46 -8.00 0.83 16.74
C LYS A 46 -6.48 0.90 16.87
N LEU A 47 -5.86 1.95 16.35
CA LEU A 47 -4.41 2.18 16.54
C LEU A 47 -4.06 2.46 17.99
N SER A 48 -4.89 3.23 18.74
CA SER A 48 -4.66 3.49 20.16
C SER A 48 -4.85 2.25 21.04
N GLU A 49 -5.67 1.29 20.61
CA GLU A 49 -5.83 -0.03 21.23
C GLU A 49 -4.67 -0.98 20.93
N GLY A 50 -3.67 -0.56 20.12
CA GLY A 50 -2.52 -1.37 19.74
C GLY A 50 -2.76 -2.29 18.53
N HIS A 51 -3.86 -2.10 17.80
CA HIS A 51 -4.12 -2.86 16.58
C HIS A 51 -3.32 -2.31 15.39
N ALA A 52 -3.06 -3.16 14.41
CA ALA A 52 -2.48 -2.76 13.13
C ALA A 52 -3.56 -2.50 12.08
N ILE A 53 -3.30 -1.56 11.17
CA ILE A 53 -4.17 -1.25 10.04
C ILE A 53 -3.42 -1.49 8.74
N LEU A 54 -3.98 -2.32 7.86
CA LEU A 54 -3.51 -2.48 6.49
C LEU A 54 -4.25 -1.50 5.57
N ILE A 55 -3.48 -0.69 4.84
CA ILE A 55 -4.02 0.28 3.88
C ILE A 55 -3.34 0.16 2.51
N PHE A 56 -4.12 0.29 1.44
CA PHE A 56 -3.62 0.35 0.07
C PHE A 56 -3.66 1.81 -0.42
N PRO A 57 -2.53 2.53 -0.37
CA PRO A 57 -2.52 3.98 -0.55
C PRO A 57 -2.70 4.43 -2.00
N GLU A 58 -2.63 3.55 -2.98
CA GLU A 58 -2.87 3.86 -4.39
C GLU A 58 -4.34 4.25 -4.69
N GLY A 59 -5.27 3.86 -3.83
CA GLY A 59 -6.68 4.26 -3.89
C GLY A 59 -7.49 3.68 -5.06
N SER A 60 -6.88 2.90 -5.93
CA SER A 60 -7.58 2.23 -7.03
C SER A 60 -6.87 0.94 -7.43
N THR A 61 -7.62 -0.02 -7.94
CA THR A 61 -7.11 -1.28 -8.45
C THR A 61 -6.95 -1.19 -9.96
N LEU A 62 -5.73 -1.32 -10.44
CA LEU A 62 -5.43 -1.51 -11.85
C LEU A 62 -4.47 -2.69 -12.00
N MET A 63 -4.59 -3.41 -13.09
CA MET A 63 -3.66 -4.48 -13.45
C MET A 63 -2.36 -3.86 -14.00
N SER A 64 -1.58 -3.24 -13.11
CA SER A 64 -0.28 -2.67 -13.40
C SER A 64 0.73 -3.21 -12.41
N ARG A 65 1.92 -3.55 -12.89
CA ARG A 65 3.05 -3.94 -12.04
C ARG A 65 3.79 -2.73 -11.47
N ASN A 66 3.53 -1.54 -11.99
CA ASN A 66 4.22 -0.33 -11.55
C ASN A 66 3.48 0.33 -10.40
N LEU A 67 4.22 0.75 -9.39
CA LEU A 67 3.71 1.56 -8.31
C LEU A 67 3.15 2.87 -8.88
N ARG A 68 1.98 3.24 -8.42
CA ARG A 68 1.29 4.46 -8.83
C ARG A 68 1.45 5.57 -7.80
N SER A 69 1.11 6.78 -8.21
CA SER A 69 1.04 7.91 -7.27
C SER A 69 0.11 7.57 -6.10
N LEU A 70 0.58 7.82 -4.89
CA LEU A 70 -0.17 7.54 -3.69
C LEU A 70 -1.18 8.65 -3.38
N GLN A 71 -2.29 8.27 -2.79
CA GLN A 71 -3.28 9.20 -2.25
C GLN A 71 -2.86 9.66 -0.85
N LYS A 72 -3.13 10.92 -0.51
CA LYS A 72 -2.80 11.51 0.80
C LYS A 72 -3.55 10.88 1.99
N GLY A 73 -4.45 9.92 1.75
CA GLY A 73 -5.27 9.29 2.78
C GLY A 73 -4.46 8.56 3.84
N ALA A 74 -3.42 7.82 3.44
CA ALA A 74 -2.55 7.10 4.37
C ALA A 74 -1.75 8.07 5.26
N ALA A 75 -1.17 9.13 4.69
CA ALA A 75 -0.46 10.15 5.45
C ALA A 75 -1.40 10.92 6.39
N ARG A 76 -2.63 11.22 5.95
CA ARG A 76 -3.64 11.86 6.81
C ARG A 76 -4.05 10.98 7.96
N LEU A 77 -4.21 9.67 7.74
CA LEU A 77 -4.47 8.71 8.80
C LEU A 77 -3.33 8.67 9.81
N ALA A 78 -2.10 8.59 9.33
CA ALA A 78 -0.92 8.50 10.19
C ALA A 78 -0.74 9.75 11.06
N ILE A 79 -0.81 10.94 10.49
CA ILE A 79 -0.69 12.20 11.23
C ILE A 79 -1.87 12.39 12.17
N GLY A 80 -3.09 12.17 11.69
CA GLY A 80 -4.30 12.37 12.49
C GLY A 80 -4.38 11.41 13.68
N SER A 81 -3.86 10.20 13.60
CA SER A 81 -3.83 9.27 14.71
C SER A 81 -2.91 9.72 15.85
N LEU A 82 -1.77 10.33 15.53
CA LEU A 82 -0.87 10.92 16.54
C LEU A 82 -1.53 12.13 17.23
N GLU A 83 -2.21 12.98 16.44
CA GLU A 83 -2.85 14.19 16.96
C GLU A 83 -4.10 13.88 17.80
N ALA A 84 -4.97 12.98 17.32
CA ALA A 84 -6.26 12.71 17.95
C ALA A 84 -6.18 11.80 19.17
N GLN A 85 -5.34 10.78 19.16
CA GLN A 85 -5.33 9.71 20.17
C GLN A 85 -4.12 9.76 21.09
N LYS A 86 -3.28 10.77 20.98
CA LYS A 86 -2.07 10.91 21.80
C LYS A 86 -1.19 9.65 21.79
N ILE A 87 -1.16 8.94 20.67
CA ILE A 87 -0.26 7.82 20.47
C ILE A 87 1.16 8.38 20.47
N GLN A 88 2.08 7.76 21.21
CA GLN A 88 3.44 8.27 21.36
C GLN A 88 4.21 8.20 20.04
N ASP A 89 3.99 7.13 19.26
CA ASP A 89 4.51 6.97 17.91
C ASP A 89 3.64 6.01 17.10
N LEU A 90 3.76 6.09 15.79
CA LEU A 90 3.14 5.18 14.84
C LEU A 90 4.21 4.63 13.90
N MET A 91 4.40 3.32 13.96
CA MET A 91 5.30 2.62 13.06
C MET A 91 4.58 2.25 11.77
N VAL A 92 5.17 2.61 10.63
CA VAL A 92 4.66 2.25 9.29
C VAL A 92 5.64 1.27 8.65
N VAL A 93 5.11 0.14 8.18
CA VAL A 93 5.87 -0.89 7.45
C VAL A 93 5.40 -0.91 6.00
N PRO A 94 6.26 -0.56 5.04
CA PRO A 94 5.91 -0.68 3.62
C PRO A 94 5.87 -2.16 3.23
N CYS A 95 4.78 -2.57 2.56
CA CYS A 95 4.58 -3.94 2.10
C CYS A 95 4.27 -3.95 0.61
N GLY A 96 5.16 -4.51 -0.20
CA GLY A 96 4.97 -4.73 -1.63
C GLY A 96 4.32 -6.09 -1.89
N MET A 97 3.18 -6.11 -2.58
CA MET A 97 2.53 -7.33 -3.05
C MET A 97 2.86 -7.54 -4.53
N ASN A 98 3.74 -8.48 -4.80
CA ASN A 98 4.27 -8.74 -6.14
C ASN A 98 3.67 -10.03 -6.69
N TYR A 99 2.92 -9.91 -7.79
CA TYR A 99 2.25 -11.03 -8.44
C TYR A 99 3.03 -11.48 -9.66
N SER A 100 3.30 -12.77 -9.77
CA SER A 100 3.93 -13.34 -10.99
C SER A 100 2.97 -13.30 -12.18
N ASP A 101 1.70 -13.62 -11.94
CA ASP A 101 0.64 -13.54 -12.94
C ASP A 101 -0.68 -13.12 -12.28
N VAL A 102 -1.23 -12.00 -12.75
CA VAL A 102 -2.48 -11.44 -12.21
C VAL A 102 -3.71 -12.00 -12.93
N LEU A 103 -3.52 -12.59 -14.12
CA LEU A 103 -4.61 -12.97 -15.02
C LEU A 103 -4.94 -14.47 -14.98
N HIS A 104 -3.97 -15.30 -14.66
CA HIS A 104 -4.12 -16.74 -14.74
C HIS A 104 -4.11 -17.40 -13.37
N ARG A 105 -4.76 -18.55 -13.26
CA ARG A 105 -4.72 -19.38 -12.06
C ARG A 105 -3.33 -19.99 -11.86
N GLY A 106 -2.90 -20.14 -10.61
CA GLY A 106 -1.61 -20.76 -10.28
C GLY A 106 -0.44 -19.79 -10.28
N GLY A 107 -0.71 -18.46 -10.34
CA GLY A 107 0.31 -17.45 -10.10
C GLY A 107 0.76 -17.43 -8.64
N GLU A 108 2.00 -16.99 -8.41
CA GLU A 108 2.58 -16.78 -7.09
C GLU A 108 2.37 -15.34 -6.65
N VAL A 109 2.25 -15.15 -5.35
CA VAL A 109 2.24 -13.83 -4.70
C VAL A 109 3.42 -13.77 -3.75
N ARG A 110 4.30 -12.79 -3.94
CA ARG A 110 5.40 -12.52 -3.03
C ARG A 110 5.16 -11.22 -2.30
N ILE A 111 5.19 -11.29 -0.97
CA ILE A 111 5.06 -10.12 -0.11
C ILE A 111 6.46 -9.74 0.37
N LEU A 112 6.93 -8.55 0.00
CA LEU A 112 8.18 -7.98 0.45
C LEU A 112 7.88 -6.89 1.48
N MET A 113 8.49 -7.02 2.65
CA MET A 113 8.39 -6.02 3.71
C MET A 113 9.66 -5.19 3.76
N GLY A 114 9.54 -3.87 3.70
CA GLY A 114 10.64 -2.95 3.88
C GLY A 114 10.88 -2.59 5.35
N SER A 115 11.87 -1.74 5.58
CA SER A 115 12.18 -1.25 6.91
C SER A 115 11.04 -0.42 7.47
N SER A 116 10.70 -0.63 8.74
CA SER A 116 9.71 0.19 9.44
C SER A 116 10.22 1.62 9.60
N MET A 117 9.30 2.58 9.58
CA MET A 117 9.59 3.99 9.83
C MET A 117 8.70 4.54 10.95
N SER A 118 9.28 5.36 11.81
CA SER A 118 8.57 6.14 12.81
C SER A 118 7.99 7.40 12.17
N VAL A 119 6.68 7.60 12.30
CA VAL A 119 6.03 8.79 11.77
C VAL A 119 6.40 10.02 12.58
N ILE A 120 6.54 9.90 13.91
CA ILE A 120 6.90 11.05 14.76
C ILE A 120 8.35 11.49 14.49
N GLU A 121 9.26 10.55 14.29
CA GLU A 121 10.65 10.86 13.95
C GLU A 121 10.73 11.58 12.60
N PHE A 122 9.99 11.10 11.60
CA PHE A 122 9.89 11.78 10.32
C PHE A 122 9.37 13.22 10.48
N LEU A 123 8.27 13.41 11.24
CA LEU A 123 7.65 14.72 11.43
C LEU A 123 8.55 15.74 12.14
N LYS A 124 9.44 15.28 13.03
CA LYS A 124 10.44 16.16 13.67
C LYS A 124 11.41 16.78 12.70
N ASN A 125 11.68 16.10 11.58
CA ASN A 125 12.62 16.54 10.55
C ASN A 125 11.93 17.34 9.42
N VAL A 126 10.61 17.49 9.45
CA VAL A 126 9.87 18.29 8.43
C VAL A 126 10.03 19.78 8.74
N PRO A 127 10.38 20.64 7.76
CA PRO A 127 10.45 22.08 7.94
C PRO A 127 9.12 22.66 8.43
N VAL A 128 9.19 23.69 9.29
CA VAL A 128 8.01 24.34 9.92
C VAL A 128 6.95 24.76 8.91
N ASN A 129 7.38 25.22 7.73
CA ASN A 129 6.49 25.66 6.64
C ASN A 129 6.24 24.56 5.58
N GLY A 130 6.67 23.32 5.84
CA GLY A 130 6.52 22.20 4.91
C GLY A 130 5.11 21.59 4.91
N ASP A 131 4.62 21.19 3.73
CA ASP A 131 3.39 20.38 3.62
C ASP A 131 3.65 18.95 4.14
N LYS A 132 3.41 18.75 5.45
CA LYS A 132 3.61 17.46 6.14
C LYS A 132 2.91 16.29 5.42
N LEU A 133 1.70 16.53 4.90
CA LEU A 133 0.94 15.48 4.20
C LEU A 133 1.60 15.07 2.89
N SER A 134 2.03 16.03 2.09
CA SER A 134 2.71 15.73 0.83
C SER A 134 4.06 15.09 1.06
N LEU A 135 4.85 15.59 1.99
CA LEU A 135 6.16 15.05 2.31
C LEU A 135 6.08 13.62 2.86
N LEU A 136 5.13 13.35 3.77
CA LEU A 136 4.92 11.99 4.30
C LEU A 136 4.39 11.03 3.22
N THR A 137 3.53 11.53 2.31
CA THR A 137 3.05 10.72 1.17
C THR A 137 4.19 10.36 0.24
N GLN A 138 5.10 11.29 -0.01
CA GLN A 138 6.30 11.05 -0.82
C GLN A 138 7.23 10.04 -0.15
N GLN A 139 7.44 10.16 1.16
CA GLN A 139 8.24 9.20 1.94
C GLN A 139 7.64 7.78 1.87
N PHE A 140 6.31 7.66 1.94
CA PHE A 140 5.64 6.37 1.77
C PHE A 140 5.82 5.81 0.36
N TYR A 141 5.78 6.68 -0.67
CA TYR A 141 6.04 6.28 -2.04
C TYR A 141 7.45 5.70 -2.20
N GLU A 142 8.47 6.42 -1.72
CA GLU A 142 9.87 5.99 -1.80
C GLU A 142 10.14 4.68 -1.04
N ALA A 143 9.44 4.48 0.08
CA ALA A 143 9.55 3.25 0.85
C ALA A 143 8.86 2.06 0.15
N LEU A 144 7.72 2.28 -0.49
CA LEU A 144 7.01 1.27 -1.26
C LEU A 144 7.72 0.93 -2.56
N ASP A 145 8.32 1.91 -3.23
CA ASP A 145 9.06 1.70 -4.48
C ASP A 145 10.24 0.72 -4.31
N LYS A 146 10.81 0.65 -3.11
CA LYS A 146 11.87 -0.31 -2.78
C LYS A 146 11.39 -1.76 -2.63
N VAL A 147 10.11 -1.98 -2.40
CA VAL A 147 9.53 -3.32 -2.14
C VAL A 147 8.52 -3.76 -3.21
N VAL A 148 8.15 -2.86 -4.13
CA VAL A 148 7.34 -3.17 -5.30
C VAL A 148 8.25 -3.43 -6.49
N LEU A 149 8.13 -4.60 -7.09
CA LEU A 149 8.89 -4.97 -8.28
C LEU A 149 8.22 -4.32 -9.51
N SER A 150 8.64 -3.10 -9.81
CA SER A 150 8.16 -2.35 -10.98
C SER A 150 8.94 -2.76 -12.24
N ALA A 151 8.22 -2.97 -13.34
CA ALA A 151 8.87 -3.14 -14.63
C ALA A 151 9.33 -1.77 -15.15
N PRO A 152 10.57 -1.65 -15.68
CA PRO A 152 11.02 -0.42 -16.32
C PRO A 152 10.05 0.00 -17.42
N ALA A 153 9.81 1.32 -17.54
CA ALA A 153 8.85 1.87 -18.51
C ALA A 153 9.18 1.52 -19.98
N GLU A 154 10.46 1.27 -20.24
CA GLU A 154 11.00 0.93 -21.57
C GLU A 154 10.82 -0.55 -21.94
N PHE A 155 10.50 -1.41 -20.97
CA PHE A 155 10.33 -2.83 -21.22
C PHE A 155 8.90 -3.14 -21.67
N ASP A 156 8.81 -3.79 -22.82
CA ASP A 156 7.57 -4.45 -23.24
C ASP A 156 7.16 -5.48 -22.18
N LYS A 157 5.93 -5.34 -21.69
CA LYS A 157 5.36 -6.22 -20.65
C LYS A 157 5.48 -7.70 -20.99
N ASN A 158 5.40 -8.05 -22.26
CA ASN A 158 5.51 -9.43 -22.72
C ASN A 158 6.96 -9.93 -22.66
N ARG A 159 7.92 -9.10 -23.03
CA ARG A 159 9.36 -9.44 -22.93
C ARG A 159 9.79 -9.62 -21.49
N PHE A 160 9.38 -8.73 -20.61
CA PHE A 160 9.69 -8.83 -19.19
C PHE A 160 9.13 -10.14 -18.59
N ARG A 161 7.88 -10.47 -18.91
CA ARG A 161 7.24 -11.74 -18.49
C ARG A 161 8.00 -12.96 -19.01
N THR A 162 8.40 -12.94 -20.28
CA THR A 162 9.16 -14.05 -20.89
C THR A 162 10.51 -14.24 -20.19
N LEU A 163 11.25 -13.16 -19.91
CA LEU A 163 12.51 -13.20 -19.19
C LEU A 163 12.35 -13.72 -17.76
N GLU A 164 11.30 -13.28 -17.08
CA GLU A 164 10.96 -13.73 -15.72
C GLU A 164 10.68 -15.26 -15.70
N VAL A 165 9.94 -15.77 -16.68
CA VAL A 165 9.65 -17.21 -16.79
C VAL A 165 10.92 -18.00 -17.11
N ILE A 166 11.74 -17.53 -18.05
CA ILE A 166 13.01 -18.18 -18.40
C ILE A 166 13.95 -18.23 -17.18
N TYR A 167 14.09 -17.10 -16.48
CA TYR A 167 14.94 -17.03 -15.30
C TYR A 167 14.43 -17.95 -14.19
N ARG A 168 13.12 -17.95 -13.92
CA ARG A 168 12.50 -18.84 -12.95
C ARG A 168 12.79 -20.30 -13.23
N ASN A 169 12.65 -20.71 -14.49
CA ASN A 169 12.88 -22.09 -14.90
C ASN A 169 14.38 -22.48 -14.88
N SER A 170 15.28 -21.50 -14.88
CA SER A 170 16.73 -21.73 -14.81
C SER A 170 17.28 -21.83 -13.37
N GLN A 171 16.49 -21.47 -12.36
CA GLN A 171 16.89 -21.51 -10.96
C GLN A 171 16.32 -22.73 -10.25
N SER A 172 17.10 -23.30 -9.32
CA SER A 172 16.56 -24.31 -8.42
C SER A 172 15.56 -23.69 -7.42
N PRO A 173 14.55 -24.43 -6.93
CA PRO A 173 13.52 -23.89 -6.04
C PRO A 173 14.04 -23.19 -4.78
N GLU A 174 15.25 -23.54 -4.33
CA GLU A 174 15.85 -23.03 -3.09
C GLU A 174 16.61 -21.72 -3.22
N SER A 175 16.98 -21.29 -4.45
CA SER A 175 17.86 -20.13 -4.67
C SER A 175 17.15 -18.89 -5.25
N PHE A 176 15.83 -18.88 -5.25
CA PHE A 176 15.06 -17.85 -5.95
C PHE A 176 14.95 -16.55 -5.13
N GLN A 177 15.85 -15.60 -5.35
CA GLN A 177 15.74 -14.23 -4.86
C GLN A 177 15.35 -13.29 -6.01
N GLU A 178 14.09 -12.85 -6.05
CA GLU A 178 13.55 -11.93 -7.10
C GLU A 178 14.26 -10.56 -7.13
N THR A 179 14.81 -10.13 -6.00
CA THR A 179 15.63 -8.92 -5.90
C THR A 179 16.87 -9.00 -6.81
N GLU A 180 17.47 -10.19 -6.98
CA GLU A 180 18.58 -10.39 -7.89
C GLU A 180 18.16 -10.31 -9.37
N ILE A 181 16.94 -10.78 -9.72
CA ILE A 181 16.43 -10.65 -11.09
C ILE A 181 16.27 -9.19 -11.45
N HIS A 182 15.65 -8.41 -10.58
CA HIS A 182 15.40 -6.99 -10.81
C HIS A 182 16.72 -6.23 -10.99
N HIS A 183 17.69 -6.47 -10.12
CA HIS A 183 19.02 -5.87 -10.26
C HIS A 183 19.78 -6.35 -11.51
N LYS A 184 19.75 -7.64 -11.84
CA LYS A 184 20.46 -8.19 -13.02
C LYS A 184 19.80 -7.77 -14.34
N LEU A 185 18.48 -7.56 -14.38
CA LEU A 185 17.79 -7.10 -15.58
C LEU A 185 17.93 -5.58 -15.81
N LEU A 186 18.17 -4.81 -14.74
CA LEU A 186 18.36 -3.35 -14.82
C LEU A 186 19.83 -2.93 -15.01
N SER A 187 20.78 -3.82 -14.75
CA SER A 187 22.22 -3.55 -14.84
C SER A 187 22.84 -3.87 -16.21
N LYS A 188 22.06 -4.29 -17.18
CA LYS A 188 22.44 -4.54 -18.60
C LYS A 188 21.61 -3.68 -19.54
#